data_ffd6663df7301717d1d38797b9613162
#
_entry.id   ffd6663df7301717d1d38797b9613162
#
_cell.length_a   1.000
_cell.length_b   1.000
_cell.length_c   1.000
_cell.angle_alpha   90.00
_cell.angle_beta   90.00
_cell.angle_gamma   90.00
#
_symmetry.space_group_name_H-M   'P 1'
#
loop_
_entity.id
_entity.type
_entity.pdbx_description
1 polymer ?
#
loop_
_entity_poly.entity_id
_entity_poly.type
_entity_poly.pdbx_seq_one_letter_code
_entity_poly.pdbx_strand_id
1 'polypeptide(L)'
;MKLTTMTQITLDGVMQGNGAASDDRRNGFERGGWALGKGDDETRTFITQTYQRAEAFLFGRRTYELFAGSWGSIDQMRAHPIGVALNEAPKYVASTTLTAPRWQDTTVLRDDLAAAISELKAKPGGELQVHGSGILTRWLLENDLVDEMTLIVIPVIVGQGARLFPESGP
;
A
#
# COMPACT_ATOMS: atom_id res chain seq x y z
N MET A 1 -0.27 17.07 -6.23
CA MET A 1 -0.92 16.07 -5.33
C MET A 1 -0.13 15.96 -4.04
N LYS A 2 -0.79 15.67 -2.92
CA LYS A 2 -0.17 15.32 -1.63
C LYS A 2 0.16 13.82 -1.63
N LEU A 3 1.40 13.42 -1.30
CA LEU A 3 1.75 12.01 -1.16
C LEU A 3 1.43 11.54 0.25
N THR A 4 0.49 10.61 0.35
CA THR A 4 0.04 10.06 1.63
C THR A 4 0.30 8.56 1.70
N THR A 5 0.63 8.05 2.88
CA THR A 5 0.78 6.61 3.10
C THR A 5 -0.22 6.13 4.15
N MET A 6 -0.79 4.93 3.96
CA MET A 6 -1.58 4.26 4.98
C MET A 6 -1.11 2.82 5.11
N THR A 7 -0.70 2.43 6.32
CA THR A 7 -0.19 1.09 6.59
C THR A 7 -0.78 0.53 7.88
N GLN A 8 -1.25 -0.71 7.81
CA GLN A 8 -1.63 -1.47 9.01
C GLN A 8 -0.37 -2.10 9.60
N ILE A 9 -0.18 -1.94 10.89
CA ILE A 9 0.92 -2.53 11.65
C ILE A 9 0.42 -3.17 12.95
N THR A 10 1.16 -4.15 13.44
CA THR A 10 0.97 -4.68 14.79
C THR A 10 1.55 -3.73 15.83
N LEU A 11 1.28 -3.97 17.12
CA LEU A 11 1.84 -3.19 18.21
C LEU A 11 3.38 -3.27 18.25
N ASP A 12 3.98 -4.38 17.79
CA ASP A 12 5.42 -4.55 17.64
C ASP A 12 5.95 -4.16 16.25
N GLY A 13 5.17 -3.41 15.45
CA GLY A 13 5.59 -2.78 14.20
C GLY A 13 5.62 -3.70 12.97
N VAL A 14 5.14 -4.93 13.06
CA VAL A 14 5.10 -5.86 11.92
C VAL A 14 4.00 -5.42 10.96
N MET A 15 4.33 -5.34 9.67
CA MET A 15 3.38 -5.04 8.59
C MET A 15 3.13 -6.23 7.66
N GLN A 16 3.98 -7.26 7.71
CA GLN A 16 3.88 -8.43 6.85
C GLN A 16 2.63 -9.25 7.14
N GLY A 17 1.91 -9.66 6.09
CA GLY A 17 0.82 -10.62 6.20
C GLY A 17 -0.41 -10.13 6.96
N ASN A 18 -0.75 -8.84 6.87
CA ASN A 18 -1.92 -8.26 7.54
C ASN A 18 -3.26 -8.82 7.00
N GLY A 19 -3.32 -9.20 5.72
CA GLY A 19 -4.49 -9.77 5.06
C GLY A 19 -4.67 -11.27 5.35
N ALA A 20 -4.88 -12.09 4.32
CA ALA A 20 -5.04 -13.53 4.53
C ALA A 20 -3.75 -14.19 5.03
N ALA A 21 -3.88 -15.29 5.79
CA ALA A 21 -2.74 -16.03 6.34
C ALA A 21 -1.78 -16.57 5.29
N SER A 22 -2.23 -16.69 4.03
CA SER A 22 -1.45 -17.16 2.89
C SER A 22 -0.75 -16.04 2.10
N ASP A 23 -1.08 -14.77 2.35
CA ASP A 23 -0.71 -13.66 1.47
C ASP A 23 0.80 -13.39 1.41
N ASP A 24 1.50 -13.60 2.49
CA ASP A 24 2.92 -13.36 2.56
C ASP A 24 3.65 -14.30 3.52
N ARG A 25 4.17 -15.40 2.98
CA ARG A 25 4.97 -16.39 3.72
C ARG A 25 6.48 -16.23 3.53
N ARG A 26 6.94 -15.12 2.99
CA ARG A 26 8.38 -14.90 2.78
C ARG A 26 9.16 -15.01 4.08
N ASN A 27 10.41 -15.45 3.94
CA ASN A 27 11.35 -15.60 5.06
C ASN A 27 10.81 -16.47 6.21
N GLY A 28 9.97 -17.47 5.90
CA GLY A 28 9.40 -18.37 6.89
C GLY A 28 8.33 -17.70 7.76
N PHE A 29 7.69 -16.63 7.32
CA PHE A 29 6.60 -16.00 8.07
C PHE A 29 5.35 -16.88 8.07
N GLU A 30 4.86 -17.24 9.25
CA GLU A 30 3.71 -18.15 9.43
C GLU A 30 2.54 -17.52 10.19
N ARG A 31 2.65 -16.25 10.58
CA ARG A 31 1.68 -15.56 11.45
C ARG A 31 0.83 -14.53 10.71
N GLY A 32 0.50 -14.81 9.44
CA GLY A 32 -0.34 -13.95 8.61
C GLY A 32 -1.81 -13.92 9.06
N GLY A 33 -2.58 -12.96 8.53
CA GLY A 33 -4.00 -12.79 8.83
C GLY A 33 -4.28 -12.08 10.15
N TRP A 34 -3.28 -11.48 10.76
CA TRP A 34 -3.40 -10.88 12.09
C TRP A 34 -4.32 -9.64 12.15
N ALA A 35 -4.61 -8.99 11.03
CA ALA A 35 -5.53 -7.87 10.98
C ALA A 35 -7.00 -8.28 10.70
N LEU A 36 -7.23 -9.53 10.26
CA LEU A 36 -8.57 -9.99 9.91
C LEU A 36 -9.50 -9.97 11.13
N GLY A 37 -10.67 -9.33 10.96
CA GLY A 37 -11.69 -9.26 11.99
C GLY A 37 -11.33 -8.40 13.21
N LYS A 38 -10.24 -7.64 13.14
CA LYS A 38 -9.78 -6.80 14.27
C LYS A 38 -10.26 -5.35 14.19
N GLY A 39 -10.64 -4.86 13.02
CA GLY A 39 -11.19 -3.51 12.86
C GLY A 39 -12.66 -3.46 13.23
N ASP A 40 -13.07 -2.40 13.93
CA ASP A 40 -14.46 -2.03 14.13
C ASP A 40 -15.05 -1.31 12.89
N ASP A 41 -16.32 -0.92 12.99
CA ASP A 41 -17.00 -0.24 11.88
C ASP A 41 -16.40 1.15 11.59
N GLU A 42 -15.92 1.84 12.60
CA GLU A 42 -15.29 3.15 12.46
C GLU A 42 -13.97 3.03 11.70
N THR A 43 -13.13 2.08 12.09
CA THR A 43 -11.87 1.78 11.39
C THR A 43 -12.13 1.37 9.92
N ARG A 44 -13.12 0.51 9.66
CA ARG A 44 -13.49 0.10 8.30
C ARG A 44 -13.97 1.28 7.45
N THR A 45 -14.78 2.15 8.06
CA THR A 45 -15.29 3.38 7.41
C THR A 45 -14.12 4.31 7.08
N PHE A 46 -13.23 4.56 8.03
CA PHE A 46 -12.04 5.39 7.85
C PHE A 46 -11.16 4.88 6.70
N ILE A 47 -10.86 3.57 6.68
CA ILE A 47 -10.08 2.96 5.60
C ILE A 47 -10.76 3.18 4.25
N THR A 48 -12.06 2.88 4.15
CA THR A 48 -12.82 3.02 2.91
C THR A 48 -12.82 4.46 2.40
N GLN A 49 -13.10 5.41 3.27
CA GLN A 49 -13.07 6.85 2.93
C GLN A 49 -11.67 7.32 2.52
N THR A 50 -10.62 6.76 3.12
CA THR A 50 -9.24 7.07 2.71
C THR A 50 -9.02 6.66 1.27
N TYR A 51 -9.33 5.42 0.89
CA TYR A 51 -9.20 4.98 -0.52
C TYR A 51 -10.01 5.86 -1.49
N GLN A 52 -11.21 6.27 -1.10
CA GLN A 52 -12.09 7.11 -1.94
C GLN A 52 -11.57 8.53 -2.19
N ARG A 53 -10.63 9.02 -1.37
CA ARG A 53 -9.98 10.33 -1.58
C ARG A 53 -8.80 10.28 -2.53
N ALA A 54 -8.38 9.09 -2.96
CA ALA A 54 -7.24 8.95 -3.83
C ALA A 54 -7.50 9.55 -5.22
N GLU A 55 -6.61 10.42 -5.66
CA GLU A 55 -6.52 10.86 -7.05
C GLU A 55 -5.73 9.84 -7.89
N ALA A 56 -4.74 9.20 -7.26
CA ALA A 56 -3.90 8.17 -7.87
C ALA A 56 -3.31 7.24 -6.80
N PHE A 57 -2.87 6.07 -7.21
CA PHE A 57 -2.16 5.11 -6.34
C PHE A 57 -0.72 4.90 -6.80
N LEU A 58 0.19 4.79 -5.84
CA LEU A 58 1.58 4.41 -6.06
C LEU A 58 1.90 3.11 -5.32
N PHE A 59 2.38 2.13 -6.04
CA PHE A 59 2.68 0.80 -5.54
C PHE A 59 4.14 0.41 -5.77
N GLY A 60 4.72 -0.36 -4.86
CA GLY A 60 5.81 -1.26 -5.23
C GLY A 60 5.27 -2.48 -5.99
N ARG A 61 6.09 -3.10 -6.83
CA ARG A 61 5.72 -4.20 -7.71
C ARG A 61 4.87 -5.28 -7.01
N ARG A 62 5.34 -5.76 -5.86
CA ARG A 62 4.67 -6.86 -5.15
C ARG A 62 3.25 -6.49 -4.70
N THR A 63 3.08 -5.33 -4.08
CA THR A 63 1.75 -4.87 -3.65
C THR A 63 0.85 -4.67 -4.86
N TYR A 64 1.38 -4.15 -5.96
CA TYR A 64 0.67 -4.04 -7.22
C TYR A 64 0.18 -5.40 -7.73
N GLU A 65 1.06 -6.41 -7.78
CA GLU A 65 0.70 -7.76 -8.26
C GLU A 65 -0.37 -8.42 -7.37
N LEU A 66 -0.25 -8.25 -6.04
CA LEU A 66 -1.23 -8.73 -5.07
C LEU A 66 -2.60 -8.05 -5.28
N PHE A 67 -2.62 -6.73 -5.39
CA PHE A 67 -3.84 -5.96 -5.56
C PHE A 67 -4.48 -6.18 -6.93
N ALA A 68 -3.70 -6.29 -7.98
CA ALA A 68 -4.18 -6.64 -9.32
C ALA A 68 -4.84 -8.02 -9.33
N GLY A 69 -4.29 -8.99 -8.61
CA GLY A 69 -4.84 -10.34 -8.48
C GLY A 69 -6.07 -10.45 -7.57
N SER A 70 -6.34 -9.46 -6.75
CA SER A 70 -7.50 -9.43 -5.84
C SER A 70 -8.50 -8.32 -6.22
N TRP A 71 -8.22 -7.08 -5.84
CA TRP A 71 -9.07 -5.91 -6.12
C TRP A 71 -9.26 -5.63 -7.62
N GLY A 72 -8.28 -5.99 -8.45
CA GLY A 72 -8.33 -5.84 -9.90
C GLY A 72 -9.07 -6.98 -10.64
N SER A 73 -9.26 -8.15 -10.03
CA SER A 73 -9.67 -9.37 -10.73
C SER A 73 -10.88 -10.08 -10.12
N ILE A 74 -11.10 -10.00 -8.80
CA ILE A 74 -12.19 -10.71 -8.12
C ILE A 74 -13.44 -9.81 -8.11
N ASP A 75 -14.52 -10.23 -8.75
CA ASP A 75 -15.73 -9.42 -8.94
C ASP A 75 -16.29 -8.83 -7.63
N GLN A 76 -16.36 -9.64 -6.58
CA GLN A 76 -16.83 -9.17 -5.27
C GLN A 76 -15.93 -8.06 -4.69
N MET A 77 -14.61 -8.18 -4.85
CA MET A 77 -13.66 -7.16 -4.39
C MET A 77 -13.69 -5.92 -5.28
N ARG A 78 -13.85 -6.09 -6.58
CA ARG A 78 -14.02 -4.98 -7.53
C ARG A 78 -15.26 -4.14 -7.23
N ALA A 79 -16.35 -4.77 -6.83
CA ALA A 79 -17.62 -4.12 -6.48
C ALA A 79 -17.59 -3.43 -5.09
N HIS A 80 -16.62 -3.75 -4.23
CA HIS A 80 -16.45 -3.09 -2.95
C HIS A 80 -16.00 -1.62 -3.15
N PRO A 81 -16.42 -0.65 -2.32
CA PRO A 81 -16.03 0.76 -2.48
C PRO A 81 -14.53 1.01 -2.61
N ILE A 82 -13.69 0.25 -1.88
CA ILE A 82 -12.22 0.28 -2.05
C ILE A 82 -11.82 -0.22 -3.45
N GLY A 83 -12.43 -1.31 -3.92
CA GLY A 83 -12.17 -1.86 -5.24
C GLY A 83 -12.56 -0.89 -6.36
N VAL A 84 -13.69 -0.21 -6.22
CA VAL A 84 -14.12 0.84 -7.16
C VAL A 84 -13.06 1.94 -7.23
N ALA A 85 -12.66 2.50 -6.09
CA ALA A 85 -11.64 3.55 -6.04
C ALA A 85 -10.31 3.11 -6.69
N LEU A 86 -9.85 1.89 -6.38
CA LEU A 86 -8.63 1.32 -6.93
C LEU A 86 -8.71 1.09 -8.45
N ASN A 87 -9.86 0.71 -8.98
CA ASN A 87 -10.01 0.43 -10.41
C ASN A 87 -10.23 1.70 -11.25
N GLU A 88 -10.82 2.74 -10.69
CA GLU A 88 -11.09 4.00 -11.39
C GLU A 88 -9.87 4.93 -11.45
N ALA A 89 -9.07 4.97 -10.38
CA ALA A 89 -7.91 5.87 -10.32
C ALA A 89 -6.70 5.33 -11.09
N PRO A 90 -5.84 6.20 -11.66
CA PRO A 90 -4.57 5.82 -12.27
C PRO A 90 -3.62 5.21 -11.24
N LYS A 91 -2.83 4.25 -11.69
CA LYS A 91 -1.87 3.48 -10.89
C LYS A 91 -0.45 3.68 -11.39
N TYR A 92 0.45 3.97 -10.47
CA TYR A 92 1.89 4.06 -10.71
C TYR A 92 2.60 2.92 -9.99
N VAL A 93 3.57 2.29 -10.63
CA VAL A 93 4.32 1.16 -10.05
C VAL A 93 5.81 1.43 -10.09
N ALA A 94 6.42 1.57 -8.92
CA ALA A 94 7.87 1.65 -8.78
C ALA A 94 8.49 0.26 -9.02
N SER A 95 9.06 0.05 -10.22
CA SER A 95 9.66 -1.25 -10.59
C SER A 95 10.58 -1.15 -11.79
N THR A 96 11.78 -1.72 -11.68
CA THR A 96 12.71 -1.90 -12.79
C THR A 96 12.45 -3.19 -13.58
N THR A 97 11.67 -4.11 -13.05
CA THR A 97 11.49 -5.47 -13.58
C THR A 97 10.08 -5.79 -14.08
N LEU A 98 9.08 -4.98 -13.78
CA LEU A 98 7.72 -5.16 -14.29
C LEU A 98 7.66 -4.68 -15.74
N THR A 99 7.49 -5.60 -16.71
CA THR A 99 7.46 -5.27 -18.15
C THR A 99 6.06 -5.17 -18.74
N ALA A 100 5.09 -5.90 -18.17
CA ALA A 100 3.73 -5.98 -18.68
C ALA A 100 2.72 -5.84 -17.52
N PRO A 101 2.36 -4.62 -17.13
CA PRO A 101 1.32 -4.42 -16.13
C PRO A 101 -0.03 -4.92 -16.69
N ARG A 102 -0.77 -5.68 -15.86
CA ARG A 102 -2.04 -6.29 -16.27
C ARG A 102 -3.27 -5.54 -15.76
N TRP A 103 -3.10 -4.70 -14.76
CA TRP A 103 -4.18 -3.88 -14.24
C TRP A 103 -4.30 -2.62 -15.10
N GLN A 104 -5.52 -2.28 -15.49
CA GLN A 104 -5.77 -1.12 -16.37
C GLN A 104 -5.23 0.18 -15.76
N ASP A 105 -4.94 1.13 -16.60
CA ASP A 105 -4.49 2.47 -16.23
C ASP A 105 -3.26 2.47 -15.31
N THR A 106 -2.27 1.63 -15.68
CA THR A 106 -1.02 1.45 -14.94
C THR A 106 0.18 1.98 -15.70
N THR A 107 0.93 2.87 -15.06
CA THR A 107 2.23 3.39 -15.53
C THR A 107 3.36 2.83 -14.66
N VAL A 108 4.39 2.25 -15.28
CA VAL A 108 5.57 1.74 -14.57
C VAL A 108 6.64 2.83 -14.51
N LEU A 109 7.06 3.20 -13.29
CA LEU A 109 8.15 4.14 -13.03
C LEU A 109 9.46 3.32 -12.90
N ARG A 110 10.40 3.51 -13.83
CA ARG A 110 11.60 2.67 -13.94
C ARG A 110 12.88 3.38 -13.58
N ASP A 111 13.02 4.60 -14.10
CA ASP A 111 14.25 5.37 -14.00
C ASP A 111 14.22 6.28 -12.76
N ASP A 112 14.67 7.47 -12.79
CA ASP A 112 14.72 8.38 -11.65
C ASP A 112 13.36 8.45 -10.89
N LEU A 113 13.18 7.55 -9.93
CA LEU A 113 11.93 7.41 -9.19
C LEU A 113 11.62 8.66 -8.38
N ALA A 114 12.65 9.33 -7.84
CA ALA A 114 12.45 10.54 -7.04
C ALA A 114 11.94 11.69 -7.91
N ALA A 115 12.52 11.88 -9.10
CA ALA A 115 12.06 12.87 -10.06
C ALA A 115 10.63 12.57 -10.53
N ALA A 116 10.34 11.32 -10.91
CA ALA A 116 9.02 10.91 -11.37
C ALA A 116 7.92 11.16 -10.30
N ILE A 117 8.20 10.85 -9.04
CA ILE A 117 7.26 11.09 -7.94
C ILE A 117 7.11 12.59 -7.68
N SER A 118 8.20 13.36 -7.74
CA SER A 118 8.15 14.83 -7.59
C SER A 118 7.29 15.47 -8.67
N GLU A 119 7.40 15.00 -9.91
CA GLU A 119 6.53 15.44 -11.01
C GLU A 119 5.05 15.09 -10.77
N LEU A 120 4.75 13.90 -10.22
CA LEU A 120 3.39 13.53 -9.83
C LEU A 120 2.86 14.44 -8.71
N LYS A 121 3.67 14.72 -7.70
CA LYS A 121 3.32 15.64 -6.60
C LYS A 121 3.06 17.08 -7.12
N ALA A 122 3.78 17.53 -8.14
CA ALA A 122 3.60 18.86 -8.74
C ALA A 122 2.28 19.00 -9.52
N LYS A 123 1.63 17.90 -9.92
CA LYS A 123 0.34 17.97 -10.61
C LYS A 123 -0.75 18.47 -9.65
N PRO A 124 -1.74 19.25 -10.16
CA PRO A 124 -2.93 19.56 -9.39
C PRO A 124 -3.71 18.29 -9.07
N GLY A 125 -4.45 18.26 -7.98
CA GLY A 125 -5.27 17.14 -7.58
C GLY A 125 -5.17 16.82 -6.10
N GLY A 126 -5.84 15.75 -5.66
CA GLY A 126 -5.95 15.30 -4.28
C GLY A 126 -4.72 14.54 -3.80
N GLU A 127 -4.93 13.28 -3.45
CA GLU A 127 -3.90 12.44 -2.82
C GLU A 127 -3.30 11.44 -3.81
N LEU A 128 -1.96 11.35 -3.85
CA LEU A 128 -1.22 10.21 -4.38
C LEU A 128 -1.01 9.25 -3.22
N GLN A 129 -1.75 8.14 -3.18
CA GLN A 129 -1.79 7.25 -2.03
C GLN A 129 -0.88 6.02 -2.19
N VAL A 130 -0.19 5.65 -1.10
CA VAL A 130 0.63 4.44 -0.98
C VAL A 130 0.04 3.54 0.11
N HIS A 131 -0.37 2.34 -0.27
CA HIS A 131 -0.92 1.34 0.64
C HIS A 131 -0.03 0.11 0.70
N GLY A 132 0.76 0.02 1.74
CA GLY A 132 1.73 -1.05 1.85
C GLY A 132 2.96 -0.85 0.95
N SER A 133 3.72 -1.95 0.65
CA SER A 133 5.09 -1.94 0.16
C SER A 133 6.04 -1.25 1.13
N GLY A 134 6.37 -1.93 2.24
CA GLY A 134 7.25 -1.35 3.27
C GLY A 134 8.59 -0.87 2.74
N ILE A 135 9.15 -1.54 1.73
CA ILE A 135 10.40 -1.10 1.07
C ILE A 135 10.18 0.25 0.37
N LEU A 136 9.07 0.40 -0.36
CA LEU A 136 8.76 1.66 -1.03
C LEU A 136 8.49 2.76 0.00
N THR A 137 7.70 2.48 1.03
CA THR A 137 7.37 3.47 2.08
C THR A 137 8.63 3.96 2.79
N ARG A 138 9.55 3.07 3.17
CA ARG A 138 10.84 3.49 3.77
C ARG A 138 11.66 4.33 2.81
N TRP A 139 11.79 3.91 1.57
CA TRP A 139 12.51 4.68 0.55
C TRP A 139 11.90 6.07 0.35
N LEU A 140 10.58 6.19 0.35
CA LEU A 140 9.88 7.49 0.25
C LEU A 140 10.18 8.40 1.46
N LEU A 141 10.24 7.83 2.66
CA LEU A 141 10.62 8.57 3.88
C LEU A 141 12.08 9.03 3.83
N GLU A 142 13.00 8.15 3.44
CA GLU A 142 14.43 8.46 3.30
C GLU A 142 14.71 9.58 2.28
N ASN A 143 13.78 9.80 1.33
CA ASN A 143 13.88 10.84 0.30
C ASN A 143 12.97 12.05 0.56
N ASP A 144 12.42 12.20 1.76
CA ASP A 144 11.54 13.33 2.15
C ASP A 144 10.33 13.53 1.22
N LEU A 145 9.80 12.45 0.63
CA LEU A 145 8.70 12.51 -0.33
C LEU A 145 7.31 12.36 0.30
N VAL A 146 7.22 11.89 1.53
CA VAL A 146 5.95 11.65 2.25
C VAL A 146 5.47 12.93 2.92
N ASP A 147 4.25 13.36 2.57
CA ASP A 147 3.63 14.54 3.19
C ASP A 147 2.79 14.18 4.43
N GLU A 148 2.20 12.97 4.43
CA GLU A 148 1.39 12.49 5.56
C GLU A 148 1.44 10.97 5.66
N MET A 149 1.55 10.47 6.89
CA MET A 149 1.52 9.03 7.18
C MET A 149 0.38 8.69 8.13
N THR A 150 -0.42 7.72 7.76
CA THR A 150 -1.43 7.10 8.61
C THR A 150 -1.01 5.69 8.99
N LEU A 151 -0.93 5.42 10.29
CA LEU A 151 -0.69 4.08 10.81
C LEU A 151 -1.95 3.56 11.51
N ILE A 152 -2.44 2.43 11.05
CA ILE A 152 -3.53 1.71 11.73
C ILE A 152 -2.87 0.63 12.59
N VAL A 153 -2.78 0.91 13.89
CA VAL A 153 -2.14 0.00 14.84
C VAL A 153 -3.15 -1.02 15.33
N ILE A 154 -2.94 -2.28 14.95
CA ILE A 154 -3.73 -3.40 15.46
C ILE A 154 -3.11 -3.85 16.78
N PRO A 155 -3.87 -3.95 17.90
CA PRO A 155 -3.34 -4.24 19.22
C PRO A 155 -3.01 -5.73 19.40
N VAL A 156 -2.13 -6.26 18.57
CA VAL A 156 -1.59 -7.61 18.62
C VAL A 156 -0.07 -7.58 18.54
N ILE A 157 0.59 -8.55 19.15
CA ILE A 157 2.04 -8.78 19.04
C ILE A 157 2.25 -10.06 18.26
N VAL A 158 2.98 -9.96 17.16
CA VAL A 158 3.26 -11.08 16.26
C VAL A 158 4.66 -11.64 16.48
N GLY A 159 5.64 -10.81 16.80
CA GLY A 159 7.01 -11.21 17.17
C GLY A 159 7.85 -11.77 16.00
N GLN A 160 7.29 -11.84 14.79
CA GLN A 160 7.93 -12.35 13.59
C GLN A 160 7.46 -11.53 12.39
N GLY A 161 8.28 -11.44 11.33
CA GLY A 161 7.91 -10.81 10.08
C GLY A 161 8.56 -9.45 9.84
N ALA A 162 8.38 -8.90 8.63
CA ALA A 162 8.93 -7.61 8.26
C ALA A 162 8.21 -6.47 8.97
N ARG A 163 8.99 -5.60 9.62
CA ARG A 163 8.49 -4.38 10.26
C ARG A 163 8.50 -3.22 9.28
N LEU A 164 7.61 -2.26 9.48
CA LEU A 164 7.60 -1.02 8.70
C LEU A 164 8.86 -0.19 8.98
N PHE A 165 9.19 0.00 10.24
CA PHE A 165 10.41 0.69 10.67
C PHE A 165 11.43 -0.33 11.15
N PRO A 166 12.64 -0.40 10.54
CA PRO A 166 13.73 -1.24 11.03
C PRO A 166 14.33 -0.67 12.32
N GLU A 167 15.14 -1.46 13.01
CA GLU A 167 15.78 -1.04 14.27
C GLU A 167 16.71 0.18 14.10
N SER A 168 17.26 0.36 12.90
CA SER A 168 18.13 1.50 12.56
C SER A 168 17.35 2.80 12.23
N GLY A 169 16.03 2.77 12.32
CA GLY A 169 15.18 3.88 11.89
C GLY A 169 15.01 3.98 10.36
N PRO A 170 14.19 4.92 9.89
CA PRO A 170 14.14 5.28 8.48
C PRO A 170 15.39 6.05 8.08
#